data_f7481beb4a981a22656f2ec6aab7041d
#
_entry.id   f7481beb4a981a22656f2ec6aab7041d
#
_cell.length_a   1.000
_cell.length_b   1.000
_cell.length_c   1.000
_cell.angle_alpha   90.00
_cell.angle_beta   90.00
_cell.angle_gamma   90.00
#
_symmetry.space_group_name_H-M   'P 1'
#
loop_
_entity.id
_entity.type
_entity.pdbx_description
1 polymer ?
#
loop_
_entity_poly.entity_id
_entity_poly.type
_entity_poly.pdbx_seq_one_letter_code
_entity_poly.pdbx_strand_id
1 'polypeptide(L)'
;MRKTVKIGKREVSIKLLIVLAVCLFLVTGAVVAFTSIGVINIQYTITPQSQAPTLTPSTINLDLGLIPSGSSGSKDFGKVATLDLPVSYEINVTLENEFDAFQGMNVHVYLYETGATTWSYSFYVWMSTSGYNSESQIVDAGTYDVYVTVDQYSAKSVTSEITGTVQIDISFPG
;
A
#
# COMPACT_ATOMS: atom_id res chain seq x y z
N MET A 1 -60.83 4.04 -57.20
CA MET A 1 -61.20 5.23 -56.40
C MET A 1 -60.09 5.49 -55.36
N ARG A 2 -59.42 6.64 -55.44
CA ARG A 2 -58.45 7.03 -54.39
C ARG A 2 -59.24 7.65 -53.23
N LYS A 3 -59.22 6.98 -52.08
CA LYS A 3 -59.86 7.54 -50.90
C LYS A 3 -58.85 8.56 -50.28
N THR A 4 -59.27 9.80 -50.12
CA THR A 4 -58.54 10.90 -49.53
C THR A 4 -59.27 11.43 -48.29
N VAL A 5 -58.54 11.96 -47.33
CA VAL A 5 -59.07 12.63 -46.14
C VAL A 5 -58.58 14.07 -46.13
N LYS A 6 -59.42 15.03 -45.81
CA LYS A 6 -59.07 16.45 -45.66
C LYS A 6 -58.46 16.69 -44.29
N ILE A 7 -57.23 17.16 -44.23
CA ILE A 7 -56.58 17.64 -43.02
C ILE A 7 -56.29 19.13 -43.26
N GLY A 8 -57.09 20.00 -42.65
CA GLY A 8 -56.99 21.44 -42.86
C GLY A 8 -57.35 21.80 -44.31
N LYS A 9 -56.47 22.52 -44.99
CA LYS A 9 -56.66 22.95 -46.40
C LYS A 9 -56.09 21.99 -47.45
N ARG A 10 -55.55 20.81 -47.05
CA ARG A 10 -54.87 19.85 -47.93
C ARG A 10 -55.56 18.49 -47.91
N GLU A 11 -55.72 17.88 -49.10
CA GLU A 11 -56.18 16.50 -49.23
C GLU A 11 -54.99 15.54 -49.16
N VAL A 12 -55.02 14.62 -48.21
CA VAL A 12 -53.97 13.63 -48.03
C VAL A 12 -54.47 12.23 -48.29
N SER A 13 -53.71 11.44 -49.02
CA SER A 13 -54.12 10.07 -49.36
C SER A 13 -54.13 9.21 -48.06
N ILE A 14 -55.23 8.45 -47.89
CA ILE A 14 -55.36 7.53 -46.75
C ILE A 14 -54.18 6.56 -46.69
N LYS A 15 -53.63 6.12 -47.83
CA LYS A 15 -52.43 5.25 -47.85
C LYS A 15 -51.23 5.91 -47.24
N LEU A 16 -51.02 7.21 -47.44
CA LEU A 16 -49.93 7.96 -46.88
C LEU A 16 -50.06 8.08 -45.34
N LEU A 17 -51.27 8.32 -44.85
CA LEU A 17 -51.58 8.38 -43.43
C LEU A 17 -51.32 7.05 -42.72
N ILE A 18 -51.67 5.92 -43.33
CA ILE A 18 -51.42 4.58 -42.79
C ILE A 18 -49.94 4.30 -42.74
N VAL A 19 -49.17 4.63 -43.80
CA VAL A 19 -47.70 4.43 -43.79
C VAL A 19 -47.06 5.27 -42.71
N LEU A 20 -47.48 6.53 -42.55
CA LEU A 20 -46.94 7.41 -41.51
C LEU A 20 -47.24 6.90 -40.09
N ALA A 21 -48.46 6.38 -39.87
CA ALA A 21 -48.85 5.79 -38.59
C ALA A 21 -48.05 4.51 -38.28
N VAL A 22 -47.82 3.64 -39.27
CA VAL A 22 -46.99 2.43 -39.10
C VAL A 22 -45.52 2.78 -38.80
N CYS A 23 -44.98 3.78 -39.51
CA CYS A 23 -43.64 4.27 -39.24
C CYS A 23 -43.53 4.85 -37.82
N LEU A 24 -44.52 5.61 -37.37
CA LEU A 24 -44.53 6.16 -36.00
C LEU A 24 -44.61 5.04 -34.94
N PHE A 25 -45.43 4.02 -35.17
CA PHE A 25 -45.52 2.85 -34.29
C PHE A 25 -44.23 2.03 -34.24
N LEU A 26 -43.53 1.86 -35.36
CA LEU A 26 -42.26 1.15 -35.40
C LEU A 26 -41.16 1.91 -34.67
N VAL A 27 -41.13 3.23 -34.82
CA VAL A 27 -40.11 4.07 -34.11
C VAL A 27 -40.37 4.10 -32.61
N THR A 28 -41.64 4.27 -32.17
CA THR A 28 -42.00 4.26 -30.76
C THR A 28 -41.82 2.86 -30.13
N GLY A 29 -42.17 1.79 -30.86
CA GLY A 29 -41.96 0.40 -30.43
C GLY A 29 -40.47 0.06 -30.26
N ALA A 30 -39.62 0.53 -31.18
CA ALA A 30 -38.17 0.33 -31.07
C ALA A 30 -37.56 1.09 -29.88
N VAL A 31 -38.00 2.32 -29.63
CA VAL A 31 -37.54 3.13 -28.49
C VAL A 31 -37.96 2.49 -27.16
N VAL A 32 -39.19 1.95 -27.07
CA VAL A 32 -39.65 1.26 -25.85
C VAL A 32 -38.90 -0.08 -25.63
N ALA A 33 -38.54 -0.80 -26.70
CA ALA A 33 -37.79 -2.03 -26.60
C ALA A 33 -36.35 -1.81 -26.10
N PHE A 34 -35.75 -0.64 -26.40
CA PHE A 34 -34.38 -0.31 -25.89
C PHE A 34 -34.38 0.29 -24.49
N THR A 35 -35.50 0.75 -23.95
CA THR A 35 -35.55 1.32 -22.58
C THR A 35 -35.77 0.29 -21.47
N SER A 36 -36.00 -0.99 -21.80
CA SER A 36 -36.25 -2.05 -20.81
C SER A 36 -35.10 -3.04 -20.62
N ILE A 37 -33.88 -2.68 -20.99
CA ILE A 37 -32.69 -3.44 -20.60
C ILE A 37 -32.48 -3.19 -19.11
N GLY A 38 -32.49 -4.27 -18.32
CA GLY A 38 -32.43 -4.20 -16.87
C GLY A 38 -31.23 -3.37 -16.36
N VAL A 39 -31.43 -2.67 -15.27
CA VAL A 39 -30.37 -1.92 -14.58
C VAL A 39 -29.62 -2.87 -13.67
N ILE A 40 -28.30 -3.01 -13.86
CA ILE A 40 -27.41 -3.72 -12.94
C ILE A 40 -26.92 -2.71 -11.93
N ASN A 41 -27.38 -2.84 -10.69
CA ASN A 41 -26.87 -2.05 -9.58
C ASN A 41 -25.71 -2.78 -8.93
N ILE A 42 -24.52 -2.19 -9.00
CA ILE A 42 -23.35 -2.65 -8.23
C ILE A 42 -23.37 -1.87 -6.93
N GLN A 43 -23.68 -2.55 -5.83
CA GLN A 43 -23.55 -1.97 -4.50
C GLN A 43 -22.15 -2.23 -4.00
N TYR A 44 -21.50 -1.21 -3.49
CA TYR A 44 -20.22 -1.31 -2.81
C TYR A 44 -20.28 -0.49 -1.51
N THR A 45 -19.56 -0.94 -0.52
CA THR A 45 -19.36 -0.19 0.71
C THR A 45 -17.87 0.01 0.86
N ILE A 46 -17.43 1.25 0.91
CA ILE A 46 -16.06 1.62 1.27
C ILE A 46 -16.10 1.94 2.75
N THR A 47 -15.52 1.07 3.55
CA THR A 47 -15.30 1.34 4.97
C THR A 47 -13.95 2.05 5.11
N PRO A 48 -13.88 3.20 5.80
CA PRO A 48 -12.59 3.78 6.13
C PRO A 48 -11.80 2.77 6.97
N GLN A 49 -10.50 2.66 6.72
CA GLN A 49 -9.61 1.82 7.50
C GLN A 49 -9.64 2.30 8.94
N SER A 50 -10.16 1.48 9.85
CA SER A 50 -10.53 1.93 11.19
C SER A 50 -9.34 2.14 12.12
N GLN A 51 -8.16 1.60 11.79
CA GLN A 51 -6.95 1.70 12.62
C GLN A 51 -5.71 1.69 11.72
N ALA A 52 -4.81 2.63 11.96
CA ALA A 52 -3.47 2.61 11.38
C ALA A 52 -2.59 1.59 12.14
N PRO A 53 -1.54 1.04 11.49
CA PRO A 53 -0.51 0.27 12.18
C PRO A 53 0.06 1.05 13.36
N THR A 54 0.35 0.36 14.45
CA THR A 54 0.96 0.97 15.62
C THR A 54 2.23 0.23 16.04
N LEU A 55 3.29 1.00 16.31
CA LEU A 55 4.53 0.50 16.88
C LEU A 55 4.63 1.00 18.32
N THR A 56 4.83 0.10 19.27
CA THR A 56 4.93 0.44 20.70
C THR A 56 6.23 -0.11 21.30
N PRO A 57 7.15 0.74 21.78
CA PRO A 57 7.11 2.21 21.68
C PRO A 57 7.29 2.71 20.25
N SER A 58 6.76 3.89 19.91
CA SER A 58 6.86 4.51 18.58
C SER A 58 8.27 5.04 18.26
N THR A 59 9.10 5.21 19.28
CA THR A 59 10.50 5.60 19.16
C THR A 59 11.34 4.66 20.00
N ILE A 60 12.35 4.07 19.39
CA ILE A 60 13.23 3.09 20.02
C ILE A 60 14.65 3.61 19.93
N ASN A 61 15.32 3.73 21.06
CA ASN A 61 16.72 4.12 21.13
C ASN A 61 17.57 2.88 21.41
N LEU A 62 18.37 2.45 20.43
CA LEU A 62 19.28 1.34 20.54
C LEU A 62 20.71 1.87 20.67
N ASP A 63 21.41 1.45 21.73
CA ASP A 63 22.77 1.91 22.00
C ASP A 63 23.79 0.83 21.61
N LEU A 64 24.62 1.10 20.61
CA LEU A 64 25.73 0.23 20.23
C LEU A 64 26.89 0.26 21.25
N GLY A 65 26.91 1.28 22.12
CA GLY A 65 27.96 1.53 23.08
C GLY A 65 29.21 2.18 22.46
N LEU A 66 30.32 2.15 23.19
CA LEU A 66 31.58 2.72 22.69
C LEU A 66 32.21 1.77 21.65
N ILE A 67 32.41 2.28 20.46
CA ILE A 67 33.00 1.55 19.33
C ILE A 67 34.41 2.08 19.10
N PRO A 68 35.46 1.26 19.25
CA PRO A 68 36.80 1.68 18.91
C PRO A 68 36.97 2.05 17.45
N SER A 69 37.74 3.09 17.15
CA SER A 69 38.03 3.55 15.81
C SER A 69 38.56 2.41 14.93
N GLY A 70 37.97 2.23 13.75
CA GLY A 70 38.34 1.19 12.79
C GLY A 70 37.97 -0.25 13.20
N SER A 71 37.19 -0.43 14.26
CA SER A 71 36.75 -1.76 14.69
C SER A 71 35.52 -2.25 13.97
N SER A 72 35.26 -3.55 14.05
CA SER A 72 34.06 -4.20 13.58
C SER A 72 33.42 -5.00 14.72
N GLY A 73 32.11 -5.20 14.63
CA GLY A 73 31.38 -5.97 15.65
C GLY A 73 29.96 -6.27 15.22
N SER A 74 29.21 -6.85 16.14
CA SER A 74 27.78 -7.15 16.01
C SER A 74 27.09 -6.89 17.33
N LYS A 75 25.77 -6.70 17.32
CA LYS A 75 24.97 -6.54 18.54
C LYS A 75 23.55 -7.01 18.36
N ASP A 76 23.11 -7.90 19.22
CA ASP A 76 21.71 -8.30 19.33
C ASP A 76 21.04 -7.45 20.41
N PHE A 77 19.96 -6.79 20.05
CA PHE A 77 19.14 -5.98 20.96
C PHE A 77 17.93 -6.75 21.51
N GLY A 78 17.65 -7.94 20.97
CA GLY A 78 16.50 -8.72 21.35
C GLY A 78 15.17 -8.05 20.94
N LYS A 79 14.11 -8.29 21.71
CA LYS A 79 12.83 -7.64 21.53
C LYS A 79 12.91 -6.15 21.89
N VAL A 80 12.59 -5.29 20.93
CA VAL A 80 12.69 -3.83 21.07
C VAL A 80 11.32 -3.13 21.05
N ALA A 81 10.31 -3.75 20.42
CA ALA A 81 8.98 -3.17 20.29
C ALA A 81 7.91 -4.24 20.06
N THR A 82 6.67 -3.78 19.99
CA THR A 82 5.54 -4.54 19.50
C THR A 82 4.89 -3.77 18.33
N LEU A 83 4.66 -4.44 17.20
CA LEU A 83 3.97 -3.93 16.03
C LEU A 83 2.57 -4.55 15.99
N ASP A 84 1.54 -3.72 15.94
CA ASP A 84 0.15 -4.15 15.78
C ASP A 84 -0.38 -3.73 14.41
N LEU A 85 -0.82 -4.71 13.64
CA LEU A 85 -1.33 -4.55 12.28
C LEU A 85 -2.80 -4.97 12.25
N PRO A 86 -3.74 -4.03 12.17
CA PRO A 86 -5.18 -4.34 12.14
C PRO A 86 -5.62 -5.03 10.85
N VAL A 87 -4.88 -4.87 9.76
CA VAL A 87 -5.03 -5.54 8.47
C VAL A 87 -3.63 -5.83 7.91
N SER A 88 -3.54 -6.60 6.82
CA SER A 88 -2.26 -6.82 6.13
C SER A 88 -1.75 -5.52 5.52
N TYR A 89 -0.45 -5.24 5.71
CA TYR A 89 0.25 -4.07 5.19
C TYR A 89 1.52 -4.45 4.46
N GLU A 90 1.86 -3.69 3.44
CA GLU A 90 3.23 -3.67 2.93
C GLU A 90 4.09 -2.88 3.92
N ILE A 91 5.00 -3.55 4.59
CA ILE A 91 5.96 -2.94 5.51
C ILE A 91 7.27 -2.72 4.77
N ASN A 92 7.78 -1.50 4.81
CA ASN A 92 9.08 -1.15 4.27
C ASN A 92 10.04 -0.84 5.41
N VAL A 93 11.22 -1.46 5.40
CA VAL A 93 12.30 -1.20 6.36
C VAL A 93 13.46 -0.59 5.60
N THR A 94 13.97 0.53 6.09
CA THR A 94 15.08 1.26 5.49
C THR A 94 16.08 1.71 6.57
N LEU A 95 17.36 1.65 6.27
CA LEU A 95 18.38 2.32 7.05
C LEU A 95 18.62 3.72 6.48
N GLU A 96 18.36 4.73 7.31
CA GLU A 96 18.73 6.10 6.99
C GLU A 96 19.96 6.48 7.78
N ASN A 97 20.98 7.00 7.11
CA ASN A 97 22.22 7.38 7.81
C ASN A 97 23.00 8.53 7.22
N GLU A 98 23.68 9.19 8.14
CA GLU A 98 24.89 9.95 7.91
C GLU A 98 26.09 9.00 7.86
N PHE A 99 26.64 8.75 6.68
CA PHE A 99 27.76 7.82 6.44
C PHE A 99 29.09 8.21 7.10
N ASP A 100 29.09 9.10 8.08
CA ASP A 100 30.32 9.66 8.61
C ASP A 100 31.05 8.72 9.54
N ALA A 101 30.33 7.86 10.29
CA ALA A 101 30.91 6.99 11.31
C ALA A 101 31.24 5.58 10.82
N PHE A 102 30.49 5.04 9.84
CA PHE A 102 30.62 3.64 9.43
C PHE A 102 31.05 3.48 7.98
N GLN A 103 31.84 2.41 7.71
CA GLN A 103 32.10 1.92 6.35
C GLN A 103 30.96 1.05 5.85
N GLY A 104 30.27 0.36 6.76
CA GLY A 104 29.13 -0.48 6.49
C GLY A 104 28.46 -0.98 7.76
N MET A 105 27.17 -1.30 7.62
CA MET A 105 26.35 -1.89 8.67
C MET A 105 25.29 -2.77 8.04
N ASN A 106 25.05 -3.93 8.64
CA ASN A 106 24.00 -4.86 8.26
C ASN A 106 23.06 -5.05 9.45
N VAL A 107 21.77 -4.91 9.21
CA VAL A 107 20.75 -5.00 10.25
C VAL A 107 19.68 -5.98 9.82
N HIS A 108 19.30 -6.88 10.71
CA HIS A 108 18.09 -7.68 10.61
C HIS A 108 17.00 -7.14 11.55
N VAL A 109 15.79 -7.02 11.01
CA VAL A 109 14.57 -6.78 11.78
C VAL A 109 13.70 -8.02 11.62
N TYR A 110 13.39 -8.69 12.72
CA TYR A 110 12.55 -9.89 12.73
C TYR A 110 11.21 -9.58 13.36
N LEU A 111 10.14 -10.09 12.77
CA LEU A 111 8.80 -10.07 13.34
C LEU A 111 8.40 -11.48 13.77
N TYR A 112 8.15 -11.65 15.06
CA TYR A 112 7.63 -12.87 15.64
C TYR A 112 6.16 -12.64 16.00
N GLU A 113 5.25 -13.50 15.58
CA GLU A 113 3.91 -13.48 16.16
C GLU A 113 4.03 -13.61 17.67
N THR A 114 3.24 -12.83 18.42
CA THR A 114 3.32 -12.79 19.87
C THR A 114 3.22 -14.20 20.46
N GLY A 115 4.27 -14.61 21.18
CA GLY A 115 4.40 -15.94 21.79
C GLY A 115 4.99 -17.03 20.87
N ALA A 116 5.31 -16.72 19.61
CA ALA A 116 6.00 -17.65 18.73
C ALA A 116 7.50 -17.77 19.06
N THR A 117 8.08 -18.92 18.75
CA THR A 117 9.51 -19.20 18.94
C THR A 117 10.31 -19.06 17.64
N THR A 118 9.64 -18.90 16.51
CA THR A 118 10.24 -18.68 15.19
C THR A 118 9.70 -17.38 14.61
N TRP A 119 10.53 -16.66 13.89
CA TRP A 119 10.09 -15.46 13.19
C TRP A 119 9.16 -15.81 12.02
N SER A 120 8.16 -14.95 11.78
CA SER A 120 7.23 -15.05 10.65
C SER A 120 7.69 -14.21 9.46
N TYR A 121 8.32 -13.07 9.72
CA TYR A 121 8.89 -12.18 8.71
C TYR A 121 10.27 -11.70 9.13
N SER A 122 11.15 -11.45 8.15
CA SER A 122 12.46 -10.86 8.38
C SER A 122 12.81 -9.86 7.31
N PHE A 123 13.42 -8.76 7.69
CA PHE A 123 13.92 -7.72 6.80
C PHE A 123 15.42 -7.60 7.00
N TYR A 124 16.17 -7.71 5.92
CA TYR A 124 17.61 -7.53 5.90
C TYR A 124 17.97 -6.24 5.19
N VAL A 125 18.40 -5.26 5.94
CA VAL A 125 18.81 -3.97 5.42
C VAL A 125 20.28 -3.72 5.69
N TRP A 126 20.93 -3.07 4.74
CA TRP A 126 22.34 -2.76 4.83
C TRP A 126 22.62 -1.35 4.34
N MET A 127 23.71 -0.79 4.85
CA MET A 127 24.31 0.43 4.35
C MET A 127 25.82 0.25 4.17
N SER A 128 26.39 0.98 3.25
CA SER A 128 27.83 1.05 3.01
C SER A 128 28.22 2.42 2.45
N THR A 129 29.49 2.65 2.25
CA THR A 129 30.00 3.87 1.60
C THR A 129 29.50 4.02 0.15
N SER A 130 28.95 2.96 -0.48
CA SER A 130 28.42 2.97 -1.84
C SER A 130 26.89 3.12 -1.90
N GLY A 131 26.18 3.08 -0.78
CA GLY A 131 24.73 3.19 -0.73
C GLY A 131 24.11 2.39 0.40
N TYR A 132 22.78 2.32 0.35
CA TYR A 132 21.95 1.54 1.27
C TYR A 132 20.84 0.84 0.48
N ASN A 133 20.21 -0.17 1.09
CA ASN A 133 19.00 -0.78 0.56
C ASN A 133 17.81 -0.53 1.49
N SER A 134 16.63 -0.74 0.92
CA SER A 134 15.38 -0.96 1.64
C SER A 134 14.82 -2.33 1.30
N GLU A 135 14.04 -2.91 2.20
CA GLU A 135 13.33 -4.16 1.96
C GLU A 135 11.87 -3.99 2.32
N SER A 136 10.98 -4.47 1.43
CA SER A 136 9.52 -4.43 1.60
C SER A 136 8.94 -5.83 1.54
N GLN A 137 8.00 -6.12 2.44
CA GLN A 137 7.23 -7.36 2.45
C GLN A 137 5.78 -7.08 2.87
N ILE A 138 4.83 -7.87 2.34
CA ILE A 138 3.46 -7.86 2.84
C ILE A 138 3.44 -8.68 4.12
N VAL A 139 3.05 -8.03 5.21
CA VAL A 139 2.90 -8.64 6.54
C VAL A 139 1.41 -8.74 6.85
N ASP A 140 0.96 -9.91 7.25
CA ASP A 140 -0.44 -10.17 7.55
C ASP A 140 -0.91 -9.41 8.81
N ALA A 141 -2.24 -9.28 8.96
CA ALA A 141 -2.83 -8.72 10.15
C ALA A 141 -2.43 -9.53 11.39
N GLY A 142 -2.03 -8.85 12.46
CA GLY A 142 -1.59 -9.52 13.68
C GLY A 142 -0.79 -8.62 14.59
N THR A 143 -0.42 -9.16 15.75
CA THR A 143 0.46 -8.50 16.70
C THR A 143 1.81 -9.20 16.73
N TYR A 144 2.88 -8.45 16.49
CA TYR A 144 4.24 -8.97 16.31
C TYR A 144 5.19 -8.37 17.32
N ASP A 145 6.01 -9.22 17.90
CA ASP A 145 7.19 -8.81 18.66
C ASP A 145 8.32 -8.49 17.68
N VAL A 146 8.84 -7.27 17.75
CA VAL A 146 9.90 -6.75 16.87
C VAL A 146 11.25 -6.96 17.53
N TYR A 147 12.14 -7.69 16.87
CA TYR A 147 13.52 -7.93 17.28
C TYR A 147 14.48 -7.26 16.30
N VAL A 148 15.54 -6.69 16.82
CA VAL A 148 16.56 -6.04 16.00
C VAL A 148 17.94 -6.60 16.34
N THR A 149 18.66 -6.98 15.29
CA THR A 149 20.06 -7.42 15.40
C THR A 149 20.91 -6.65 14.40
N VAL A 150 21.97 -6.04 14.87
CA VAL A 150 23.07 -5.54 14.02
C VAL A 150 24.04 -6.70 13.82
N ASP A 151 23.94 -7.39 12.68
CA ASP A 151 24.75 -8.58 12.39
C ASP A 151 26.20 -8.24 12.24
N GLN A 152 26.47 -7.10 11.60
CA GLN A 152 27.82 -6.60 11.40
C GLN A 152 27.80 -5.08 11.27
N TYR A 153 28.75 -4.44 11.92
CA TYR A 153 29.15 -3.08 11.62
C TYR A 153 30.65 -3.00 11.41
N SER A 154 31.10 -2.02 10.63
CA SER A 154 32.51 -1.67 10.44
C SER A 154 32.64 -0.16 10.60
N ALA A 155 33.29 0.25 11.70
CA ALA A 155 33.55 1.66 11.98
C ALA A 155 34.69 2.21 11.13
N LYS A 156 34.59 3.48 10.73
CA LYS A 156 35.70 4.18 10.08
C LYS A 156 36.85 4.41 11.07
N SER A 157 38.05 4.51 10.53
CA SER A 157 39.17 5.02 11.29
C SER A 157 39.06 6.53 11.44
N VAL A 158 38.96 6.99 12.68
CA VAL A 158 38.75 8.41 12.98
C VAL A 158 39.79 8.90 13.98
N THR A 159 40.15 10.19 13.90
CA THR A 159 41.13 10.83 14.78
C THR A 159 40.52 11.61 15.95
N SER A 160 39.19 11.80 15.90
CA SER A 160 38.37 12.46 16.92
C SER A 160 37.10 11.67 17.15
N GLU A 161 36.52 11.85 18.34
CA GLU A 161 35.23 11.24 18.67
C GLU A 161 34.15 11.68 17.70
N ILE A 162 33.35 10.72 17.20
CA ILE A 162 32.14 10.97 16.40
C ILE A 162 30.95 10.40 17.16
N THR A 163 29.94 11.21 17.38
CA THR A 163 28.67 10.79 17.94
C THR A 163 27.59 10.99 16.87
N GLY A 164 26.77 9.98 16.64
CA GLY A 164 25.71 10.03 15.63
C GLY A 164 24.64 8.98 15.89
N THR A 165 23.61 9.01 15.06
CA THR A 165 22.47 8.08 15.12
C THR A 165 22.28 7.44 13.75
N VAL A 166 22.13 6.12 13.72
CA VAL A 166 21.62 5.38 12.57
C VAL A 166 20.14 5.17 12.79
N GLN A 167 19.32 5.58 11.85
CA GLN A 167 17.87 5.43 11.94
C GLN A 167 17.42 4.21 11.15
N ILE A 168 16.63 3.35 11.79
CA ILE A 168 15.86 2.30 11.13
C ILE A 168 14.45 2.83 10.99
N ASP A 169 14.02 3.09 9.76
CA ASP A 169 12.66 3.52 9.46
C ASP A 169 11.80 2.31 9.11
N ILE A 170 10.70 2.15 9.82
CA ILE A 170 9.67 1.14 9.55
C ILE A 170 8.43 1.91 9.09
N SER A 171 8.14 1.85 7.82
CA SER A 171 7.07 2.59 7.19
C SER A 171 6.10 1.68 6.44
N PHE A 172 4.95 2.21 6.12
CA PHE A 172 3.93 1.57 5.27
C PHE A 172 3.39 2.62 4.28
N PRO A 173 3.08 2.23 3.04
CA PRO A 173 2.46 3.12 2.09
C PRO A 173 1.08 3.54 2.60
N GLY A 174 0.83 4.87 2.62
CA GLY A 174 -0.43 5.48 3.05
C GLY A 174 -1.54 5.34 2.02
#